data_5e43590b1c8d1a39226829d0aa795eca
#
_entry.id   5e43590b1c8d1a39226829d0aa795eca
#
_cell.length_a   1.000
_cell.length_b   1.000
_cell.length_c   1.000
_cell.angle_alpha   90.00
_cell.angle_beta   90.00
_cell.angle_gamma   90.00
#
_symmetry.space_group_name_H-M   'P 1'
#
loop_
_entity.id
_entity.type
_entity.pdbx_description
1 polymer ?
#
loop_
_entity_poly.entity_id
_entity_poly.type
_entity_poly.pdbx_seq_one_letter_code
_entity_poly.pdbx_strand_id
1 'polypeptide(L)'
;VIQDSKPQLSDCRSLVDIYDELLSSSDSEKRVSVKTIRDNRAALDKFENWGRTQHRVVAGRPLSLLEQPKILRSYAEFLRAQVKGNSSAMASKACSAIGKLAGACVRAGLLKQKPETVSKSTINLMRPLSEEQRRVKAVPVTVAELQAMLAVVDGCKWPRLGNVKPSVFWQTNLLSHYVYGFRSQDWFAARSSEKQGLRWSGVITESQCPYLDDLHNEAGWALYLVHKTANKDEAADRPSDVLVPLSWKMRELIEQFRGIDPERVFPMKNNSRTYSEEFSELLERAGLSDEMRREEKKPIIRLSLGQRKVASFRKGSSAMWAKYVSRAASSYMLHHAVSEQGVAKMTAECYLQHEDVLRDIVEKIESLPVWSL
;
A
#
# COMPACT_ATOMS: atom_id res chain seq x y z
N VAL A 1 -50.80 12.50 -19.08
CA VAL A 1 -49.69 11.60 -19.43
C VAL A 1 -48.43 12.44 -19.48
N ILE A 2 -47.69 12.52 -18.36
CA ILE A 2 -46.40 13.19 -18.31
C ILE A 2 -45.41 12.16 -18.83
N GLN A 3 -44.95 12.31 -20.07
CA GLN A 3 -43.77 11.62 -20.56
C GLN A 3 -42.56 12.17 -19.80
N ASP A 4 -42.05 11.39 -18.87
CA ASP A 4 -40.71 11.56 -18.32
C ASP A 4 -39.71 11.48 -19.48
N SER A 5 -39.37 12.62 -20.05
CA SER A 5 -38.26 12.75 -20.98
C SER A 5 -36.96 12.51 -20.18
N LYS A 6 -36.51 11.25 -20.19
CA LYS A 6 -35.15 10.93 -19.74
C LYS A 6 -34.18 11.89 -20.46
N PRO A 7 -33.26 12.55 -19.77
CA PRO A 7 -32.32 13.43 -20.43
C PRO A 7 -31.58 12.64 -21.51
N GLN A 8 -31.76 13.01 -22.75
CA GLN A 8 -30.96 12.52 -23.87
C GLN A 8 -29.54 13.04 -23.62
N LEU A 9 -28.72 12.20 -23.01
CA LEU A 9 -27.29 12.42 -22.93
C LEU A 9 -26.76 12.59 -24.37
N SER A 10 -26.15 13.74 -24.66
CA SER A 10 -25.62 14.00 -25.99
C SER A 10 -24.64 12.88 -26.33
N ASP A 11 -24.88 12.21 -27.45
CA ASP A 11 -24.17 11.00 -27.88
C ASP A 11 -22.65 11.18 -28.05
N CYS A 12 -22.15 12.40 -27.96
CA CYS A 12 -20.74 12.76 -28.20
C CYS A 12 -19.90 12.99 -26.93
N ARG A 13 -20.45 12.77 -25.74
CA ARG A 13 -19.70 12.96 -24.48
C ARG A 13 -18.57 11.94 -24.34
N SER A 14 -17.46 12.36 -23.70
CA SER A 14 -16.37 11.45 -23.38
C SER A 14 -16.78 10.39 -22.35
N LEU A 15 -16.08 9.27 -22.32
CA LEU A 15 -16.29 8.24 -21.30
C LEU A 15 -15.97 8.76 -19.89
N VAL A 16 -15.09 9.77 -19.78
CA VAL A 16 -14.76 10.41 -18.51
C VAL A 16 -15.92 11.24 -18.01
N ASP A 17 -16.58 12.02 -18.89
CA ASP A 17 -17.77 12.82 -18.51
C ASP A 17 -18.92 11.93 -18.04
N ILE A 18 -19.14 10.81 -18.73
CA ILE A 18 -20.17 9.83 -18.36
C ILE A 18 -19.81 9.18 -17.00
N TYR A 19 -18.53 8.88 -16.77
CA TYR A 19 -18.06 8.37 -15.49
C TYR A 19 -18.30 9.37 -14.36
N ASP A 20 -17.98 10.62 -14.60
CA ASP A 20 -18.15 11.69 -13.60
C ASP A 20 -19.61 11.91 -13.22
N GLU A 21 -20.51 11.80 -14.16
CA GLU A 21 -21.92 11.90 -13.89
C GLU A 21 -22.50 10.68 -13.15
N LEU A 22 -22.13 9.47 -13.58
CA LEU A 22 -22.77 8.24 -13.09
C LEU A 22 -22.09 7.63 -11.86
N LEU A 23 -20.79 7.84 -11.68
CA LEU A 23 -19.99 7.08 -10.71
C LEU A 23 -19.12 7.93 -9.80
N SER A 24 -18.73 9.16 -10.16
CA SER A 24 -17.79 9.88 -9.31
C SER A 24 -18.39 10.21 -7.94
N SER A 25 -19.66 10.58 -7.86
CA SER A 25 -20.42 10.77 -6.62
C SER A 25 -20.57 9.45 -5.85
N SER A 26 -21.02 8.40 -6.52
CA SER A 26 -21.19 7.07 -5.92
C SER A 26 -19.85 6.48 -5.42
N ASP A 27 -18.75 6.68 -6.15
CA ASP A 27 -17.42 6.25 -5.73
C ASP A 27 -16.91 7.09 -4.54
N SER A 28 -17.25 8.39 -4.47
CA SER A 28 -16.93 9.25 -3.32
C SER A 28 -17.75 8.89 -2.09
N GLU A 29 -19.04 8.58 -2.25
CA GLU A 29 -19.91 8.11 -1.17
C GLU A 29 -19.45 6.76 -0.60
N LYS A 30 -18.93 5.87 -1.45
CA LYS A 30 -18.28 4.62 -1.03
C LYS A 30 -16.84 4.83 -0.50
N ARG A 31 -16.44 6.07 -0.30
CA ARG A 31 -15.10 6.45 0.18
C ARG A 31 -13.95 5.83 -0.62
N VAL A 32 -14.13 5.73 -1.92
CA VAL A 32 -13.05 5.38 -2.84
C VAL A 32 -12.02 6.51 -2.84
N SER A 33 -10.73 6.18 -2.72
CA SER A 33 -9.70 7.22 -2.64
C SER A 33 -9.68 8.12 -3.88
N VAL A 34 -9.42 9.42 -3.69
CA VAL A 34 -9.25 10.41 -4.78
C VAL A 34 -8.24 9.90 -5.83
N LYS A 35 -7.21 9.19 -5.39
CA LYS A 35 -6.27 8.54 -6.30
C LYS A 35 -6.96 7.49 -7.17
N THR A 36 -7.85 6.68 -6.64
CA THR A 36 -8.56 5.64 -7.41
C THR A 36 -9.48 6.28 -8.45
N ILE A 37 -10.18 7.36 -8.08
CA ILE A 37 -11.03 8.12 -9.02
C ILE A 37 -10.17 8.66 -10.16
N ARG A 38 -9.03 9.30 -9.85
CA ARG A 38 -8.09 9.80 -10.86
C ARG A 38 -7.54 8.67 -11.75
N ASP A 39 -7.17 7.53 -11.16
CA ASP A 39 -6.65 6.39 -11.90
C ASP A 39 -7.72 5.79 -12.83
N ASN A 40 -9.01 5.78 -12.42
CA ASN A 40 -10.13 5.35 -13.24
C ASN A 40 -10.34 6.31 -14.43
N ARG A 41 -10.38 7.63 -14.17
CA ARG A 41 -10.49 8.64 -15.24
C ARG A 41 -9.38 8.49 -16.28
N ALA A 42 -8.13 8.37 -15.82
CA ALA A 42 -7.00 8.17 -16.72
C ALA A 42 -7.06 6.86 -17.52
N ALA A 43 -7.66 5.79 -16.96
CA ALA A 43 -7.87 4.54 -17.67
C ALA A 43 -8.95 4.67 -18.75
N LEU A 44 -10.02 5.41 -18.48
CA LEU A 44 -11.11 5.66 -19.43
C LEU A 44 -10.64 6.55 -20.58
N ASP A 45 -9.94 7.63 -20.29
CA ASP A 45 -9.35 8.50 -21.30
C ASP A 45 -8.41 7.73 -22.25
N LYS A 46 -7.49 6.93 -21.71
CA LYS A 46 -6.61 6.07 -22.51
C LYS A 46 -7.37 5.05 -23.36
N PHE A 47 -8.45 4.50 -22.83
CA PHE A 47 -9.29 3.54 -23.55
C PHE A 47 -10.02 4.24 -24.70
N GLU A 48 -10.60 5.40 -24.48
CA GLU A 48 -11.27 6.19 -25.52
C GLU A 48 -10.29 6.60 -26.62
N ASN A 49 -9.11 7.13 -26.26
CA ASN A 49 -8.06 7.51 -27.20
C ASN A 49 -7.59 6.31 -28.04
N TRP A 50 -7.42 5.14 -27.42
CA TRP A 50 -7.14 3.90 -28.15
C TRP A 50 -8.26 3.54 -29.11
N GLY A 51 -9.52 3.62 -28.67
CA GLY A 51 -10.67 3.34 -29.50
C GLY A 51 -10.78 4.26 -30.71
N ARG A 52 -10.49 5.54 -30.54
CA ARG A 52 -10.42 6.54 -31.63
C ARG A 52 -9.30 6.23 -32.60
N THR A 53 -8.09 5.96 -32.10
CA THR A 53 -6.91 5.61 -32.92
C THR A 53 -7.11 4.31 -33.71
N GLN A 54 -7.87 3.35 -33.17
CA GLN A 54 -8.18 2.10 -33.85
C GLN A 54 -9.49 2.16 -34.67
N HIS A 55 -10.00 3.37 -34.91
CA HIS A 55 -11.27 3.59 -35.66
C HIS A 55 -12.46 2.75 -35.14
N ARG A 56 -12.51 2.46 -33.84
CA ARG A 56 -13.58 1.67 -33.22
C ARG A 56 -14.72 2.50 -32.67
N VAL A 57 -14.57 3.82 -32.61
CA VAL A 57 -15.63 4.76 -32.21
C VAL A 57 -16.56 4.97 -33.39
N VAL A 58 -17.82 4.59 -33.25
CA VAL A 58 -18.83 4.71 -34.30
C VAL A 58 -19.54 6.07 -34.18
N ALA A 59 -19.71 6.76 -35.32
CA ALA A 59 -20.43 8.04 -35.42
C ALA A 59 -20.00 9.12 -34.39
N GLY A 60 -18.70 9.14 -34.02
CA GLY A 60 -18.18 10.08 -33.04
C GLY A 60 -18.62 9.82 -31.60
N ARG A 61 -19.31 8.73 -31.30
CA ARG A 61 -19.86 8.35 -29.99
C ARG A 61 -18.88 7.48 -29.20
N PRO A 62 -18.15 7.97 -28.20
CA PRO A 62 -17.27 7.14 -27.39
C PRO A 62 -17.97 5.97 -26.69
N LEU A 63 -19.24 6.15 -26.31
CA LEU A 63 -20.05 5.11 -25.69
C LEU A 63 -20.21 3.86 -26.58
N SER A 64 -20.14 4.01 -27.92
CA SER A 64 -20.20 2.90 -28.87
C SER A 64 -19.08 1.86 -28.69
N LEU A 65 -17.97 2.25 -28.05
CA LEU A 65 -16.93 1.30 -27.67
C LEU A 65 -17.45 0.23 -26.70
N LEU A 66 -18.29 0.64 -25.76
CA LEU A 66 -18.86 -0.25 -24.74
C LEU A 66 -19.99 -1.15 -25.27
N GLU A 67 -20.49 -0.87 -26.47
CA GLU A 67 -21.47 -1.71 -27.17
C GLU A 67 -20.84 -2.95 -27.80
N GLN A 68 -19.52 -2.95 -28.00
CA GLN A 68 -18.77 -4.05 -28.61
C GLN A 68 -18.48 -5.18 -27.62
N PRO A 69 -19.00 -6.40 -27.81
CA PRO A 69 -18.91 -7.48 -26.80
C PRO A 69 -17.48 -7.80 -26.35
N LYS A 70 -16.52 -7.87 -27.28
CA LYS A 70 -15.14 -8.28 -27.02
C LYS A 70 -14.15 -7.11 -26.83
N ILE A 71 -14.63 -5.88 -26.69
CA ILE A 71 -13.79 -4.70 -26.67
C ILE A 71 -12.76 -4.73 -25.54
N LEU A 72 -13.12 -5.20 -24.36
CA LEU A 72 -12.21 -5.28 -23.21
C LEU A 72 -11.07 -6.28 -23.45
N ARG A 73 -11.33 -7.36 -24.16
CA ARG A 73 -10.31 -8.32 -24.57
C ARG A 73 -9.33 -7.68 -25.54
N SER A 74 -9.81 -7.05 -26.59
CA SER A 74 -8.97 -6.36 -27.58
C SER A 74 -8.13 -5.25 -26.93
N TYR A 75 -8.69 -4.51 -26.00
CA TYR A 75 -7.93 -3.48 -25.27
C TYR A 75 -6.89 -4.08 -24.32
N ALA A 76 -7.20 -5.18 -23.66
CA ALA A 76 -6.24 -5.88 -22.82
C ALA A 76 -5.07 -6.43 -23.65
N GLU A 77 -5.34 -7.00 -24.82
CA GLU A 77 -4.33 -7.46 -25.79
C GLU A 77 -3.43 -6.30 -26.23
N PHE A 78 -4.01 -5.16 -26.59
CA PHE A 78 -3.27 -3.94 -26.93
C PHE A 78 -2.35 -3.50 -25.79
N LEU A 79 -2.88 -3.38 -24.55
CA LEU A 79 -2.08 -2.99 -23.39
C LEU A 79 -0.94 -3.96 -23.11
N ARG A 80 -1.16 -5.24 -23.37
CA ARG A 80 -0.14 -6.29 -23.19
C ARG A 80 0.91 -6.29 -24.33
N ALA A 81 0.56 -5.81 -25.51
CA ALA A 81 1.47 -5.73 -26.65
C ALA A 81 2.44 -4.56 -26.58
N GLN A 82 2.18 -3.54 -25.78
CA GLN A 82 3.08 -2.38 -25.63
C GLN A 82 4.43 -2.79 -25.07
N VAL A 83 5.52 -2.40 -25.76
CA VAL A 83 6.90 -2.84 -25.54
C VAL A 83 7.41 -2.55 -24.12
N LYS A 84 6.95 -1.49 -23.44
CA LYS A 84 7.32 -1.15 -22.06
C LYS A 84 6.44 -1.83 -20.99
N GLY A 85 5.90 -2.99 -21.34
CA GLY A 85 5.42 -3.94 -20.36
C GLY A 85 4.36 -3.44 -19.39
N ASN A 86 3.19 -3.03 -19.88
CA ASN A 86 2.05 -2.90 -18.98
C ASN A 86 1.84 -4.25 -18.29
N SER A 87 2.00 -4.24 -16.98
CA SER A 87 1.79 -5.46 -16.21
C SER A 87 0.34 -5.94 -16.38
N SER A 88 0.13 -7.25 -16.35
CA SER A 88 -1.23 -7.82 -16.33
C SER A 88 -2.12 -7.20 -15.25
N ALA A 89 -1.52 -6.71 -14.15
CA ALA A 89 -2.23 -5.98 -13.11
C ALA A 89 -2.72 -4.60 -13.57
N MET A 90 -1.97 -3.89 -14.41
CA MET A 90 -2.41 -2.61 -14.98
C MET A 90 -3.53 -2.82 -16.01
N ALA A 91 -3.38 -3.79 -16.91
CA ALA A 91 -4.42 -4.15 -17.88
C ALA A 91 -5.71 -4.58 -17.14
N SER A 92 -5.60 -5.43 -16.13
CA SER A 92 -6.74 -5.86 -15.30
C SER A 92 -7.43 -4.70 -14.60
N LYS A 93 -6.69 -3.73 -14.06
CA LYS A 93 -7.27 -2.53 -13.43
C LYS A 93 -7.99 -1.66 -14.44
N ALA A 94 -7.39 -1.43 -15.62
CA ALA A 94 -8.02 -0.65 -16.68
C ALA A 94 -9.33 -1.32 -17.12
N CYS A 95 -9.32 -2.62 -17.45
CA CYS A 95 -10.52 -3.36 -17.80
C CYS A 95 -11.59 -3.34 -16.69
N SER A 96 -11.18 -3.39 -15.42
CA SER A 96 -12.10 -3.28 -14.27
C SER A 96 -12.77 -1.91 -14.18
N ALA A 97 -12.02 -0.83 -14.39
CA ALA A 97 -12.57 0.53 -14.39
C ALA A 97 -13.59 0.72 -15.52
N ILE A 98 -13.24 0.25 -16.73
CA ILE A 98 -14.12 0.30 -17.90
C ILE A 98 -15.39 -0.55 -17.67
N GLY A 99 -15.23 -1.77 -17.13
CA GLY A 99 -16.35 -2.65 -16.81
C GLY A 99 -17.31 -2.09 -15.75
N LYS A 100 -16.79 -1.31 -14.78
CA LYS A 100 -17.61 -0.57 -13.82
C LYS A 100 -18.47 0.50 -14.51
N LEU A 101 -17.85 1.31 -15.39
CA LEU A 101 -18.59 2.31 -16.15
C LEU A 101 -19.65 1.65 -17.03
N ALA A 102 -19.30 0.61 -17.76
CA ALA A 102 -20.27 -0.12 -18.59
C ALA A 102 -21.47 -0.64 -17.77
N GLY A 103 -21.21 -1.19 -16.57
CA GLY A 103 -22.27 -1.61 -15.66
C GLY A 103 -23.15 -0.46 -15.18
N ALA A 104 -22.59 0.73 -14.94
CA ALA A 104 -23.37 1.92 -14.60
C ALA A 104 -24.21 2.41 -15.79
N CYS A 105 -23.64 2.41 -16.99
CA CYS A 105 -24.36 2.77 -18.22
C CYS A 105 -25.56 1.83 -18.49
N VAL A 106 -25.42 0.53 -18.21
CA VAL A 106 -26.55 -0.41 -18.32
C VAL A 106 -27.65 -0.06 -17.32
N ARG A 107 -27.30 0.22 -16.05
CA ARG A 107 -28.29 0.63 -15.03
C ARG A 107 -28.97 1.96 -15.37
N ALA A 108 -28.25 2.87 -15.99
CA ALA A 108 -28.79 4.14 -16.47
C ALA A 108 -29.60 4.04 -17.78
N GLY A 109 -29.68 2.86 -18.40
CA GLY A 109 -30.37 2.66 -19.67
C GLY A 109 -29.62 3.19 -20.90
N LEU A 110 -28.32 3.55 -20.75
CA LEU A 110 -27.49 4.06 -21.85
C LEU A 110 -26.93 2.92 -22.73
N LEU A 111 -26.82 1.72 -22.17
CA LEU A 111 -26.40 0.51 -22.85
C LEU A 111 -27.42 -0.61 -22.63
N LYS A 112 -27.63 -1.43 -23.64
CA LYS A 112 -28.48 -2.63 -23.53
C LYS A 112 -27.79 -3.73 -22.70
N GLN A 113 -26.49 -3.89 -22.88
CA GLN A 113 -25.67 -4.88 -22.18
C GLN A 113 -24.24 -4.37 -22.00
N LYS A 114 -23.54 -4.89 -21.00
CA LYS A 114 -22.13 -4.61 -20.80
C LYS A 114 -21.25 -5.51 -21.69
N PRO A 115 -20.04 -5.06 -22.09
CA PRO A 115 -19.10 -5.93 -22.80
C PRO A 115 -18.64 -7.10 -21.91
N GLU A 116 -18.15 -8.17 -22.55
CA GLU A 116 -17.60 -9.33 -21.87
C GLU A 116 -16.45 -8.95 -20.93
N THR A 117 -16.48 -9.46 -19.73
CA THR A 117 -15.41 -9.22 -18.74
C THR A 117 -14.19 -10.07 -19.08
N VAL A 118 -13.00 -9.50 -18.86
CA VAL A 118 -11.74 -10.24 -19.05
C VAL A 118 -11.13 -10.53 -17.69
N SER A 119 -10.97 -11.81 -17.37
CA SER A 119 -10.37 -12.23 -16.12
C SER A 119 -8.86 -11.92 -16.07
N LYS A 120 -8.34 -11.74 -14.85
CA LYS A 120 -6.89 -11.54 -14.67
C LYS A 120 -6.06 -12.73 -15.16
N SER A 121 -6.59 -13.95 -15.04
CA SER A 121 -5.96 -15.17 -15.56
C SER A 121 -5.88 -15.13 -17.08
N THR A 122 -6.97 -14.75 -17.77
CA THR A 122 -6.99 -14.57 -19.23
C THR A 122 -5.94 -13.53 -19.68
N ILE A 123 -5.89 -12.37 -18.99
CA ILE A 123 -4.90 -11.32 -19.29
C ILE A 123 -3.45 -11.81 -19.12
N ASN A 124 -3.20 -12.66 -18.12
CA ASN A 124 -1.87 -13.25 -17.93
C ASN A 124 -1.43 -14.15 -19.09
N LEU A 125 -2.38 -14.81 -19.74
CA LEU A 125 -2.12 -15.72 -20.86
C LEU A 125 -1.94 -15.01 -22.21
N MET A 126 -2.45 -13.78 -22.36
CA MET A 126 -2.40 -13.05 -23.63
C MET A 126 -0.97 -12.74 -24.12
N ARG A 127 -0.06 -12.49 -23.22
CA ARG A 127 1.38 -12.32 -23.50
C ARG A 127 2.17 -12.80 -22.29
N PRO A 128 2.80 -13.97 -22.35
CA PRO A 128 3.69 -14.42 -21.29
C PRO A 128 4.80 -13.39 -21.09
N LEU A 129 5.06 -13.03 -19.85
CA LEU A 129 6.20 -12.19 -19.49
C LEU A 129 7.48 -12.95 -19.86
N SER A 130 8.48 -12.27 -20.47
CA SER A 130 9.84 -12.79 -20.53
C SER A 130 10.34 -13.11 -19.13
N GLU A 131 11.37 -13.94 -18.99
CA GLU A 131 11.96 -14.25 -17.67
C GLU A 131 12.39 -12.99 -16.92
N GLU A 132 12.95 -12.00 -17.63
CA GLU A 132 13.32 -10.70 -17.09
C GLU A 132 12.10 -9.87 -16.61
N GLN A 133 10.95 -10.04 -17.26
CA GLN A 133 9.71 -9.34 -16.91
C GLN A 133 8.88 -10.07 -15.85
N ARG A 134 9.17 -11.34 -15.57
CA ARG A 134 8.57 -12.07 -14.46
C ARG A 134 8.99 -11.34 -13.19
N ARG A 135 8.03 -10.67 -12.55
CA ARG A 135 8.28 -10.03 -11.27
C ARG A 135 8.85 -11.07 -10.32
N VAL A 136 10.11 -10.93 -10.02
CA VAL A 136 10.72 -11.67 -8.92
C VAL A 136 9.85 -11.40 -7.70
N LYS A 137 9.25 -12.45 -7.15
CA LYS A 137 8.43 -12.31 -5.94
C LYS A 137 9.36 -11.76 -4.86
N ALA A 138 8.95 -10.65 -4.21
CA ALA A 138 9.71 -10.15 -3.08
C ALA A 138 9.94 -11.30 -2.08
N VAL A 139 11.20 -11.54 -1.72
CA VAL A 139 11.55 -12.49 -0.68
C VAL A 139 11.67 -11.79 0.66
N PRO A 140 11.57 -12.53 1.77
CA PRO A 140 11.90 -12.00 3.09
C PRO A 140 13.33 -11.44 3.12
N VAL A 141 13.50 -10.27 3.69
CA VAL A 141 14.81 -9.81 4.17
C VAL A 141 15.17 -10.69 5.37
N THR A 142 16.37 -11.22 5.41
CA THR A 142 16.89 -11.98 6.55
C THR A 142 17.44 -11.05 7.63
N VAL A 143 17.64 -11.56 8.85
CA VAL A 143 18.31 -10.81 9.93
C VAL A 143 19.73 -10.41 9.50
N ALA A 144 20.50 -11.32 8.88
CA ALA A 144 21.86 -11.04 8.42
C ALA A 144 21.89 -9.93 7.34
N GLU A 145 20.94 -9.93 6.40
CA GLU A 145 20.82 -8.85 5.40
C GLU A 145 20.44 -7.52 6.05
N LEU A 146 19.56 -7.52 7.04
CA LEU A 146 19.25 -6.32 7.83
C LEU A 146 20.49 -5.82 8.57
N GLN A 147 21.24 -6.70 9.20
CA GLN A 147 22.50 -6.38 9.91
C GLN A 147 23.53 -5.75 8.96
N ALA A 148 23.70 -6.31 7.77
CA ALA A 148 24.59 -5.75 6.75
C ALA A 148 24.16 -4.32 6.34
N MET A 149 22.86 -4.07 6.20
CA MET A 149 22.33 -2.72 5.93
C MET A 149 22.59 -1.77 7.11
N LEU A 150 22.34 -2.21 8.34
CA LEU A 150 22.56 -1.38 9.54
C LEU A 150 24.02 -1.03 9.77
N ALA A 151 24.94 -1.91 9.41
CA ALA A 151 26.39 -1.68 9.52
C ALA A 151 26.90 -0.55 8.62
N VAL A 152 26.16 -0.16 7.59
CA VAL A 152 26.59 0.84 6.60
C VAL A 152 25.72 2.12 6.58
N VAL A 153 24.82 2.29 7.53
CA VAL A 153 23.90 3.46 7.57
C VAL A 153 24.64 4.79 7.78
N ASP A 154 25.83 4.77 8.40
CA ASP A 154 26.62 5.97 8.63
C ASP A 154 27.08 6.63 7.32
N GLY A 155 27.12 5.90 6.23
CA GLY A 155 27.37 6.44 4.89
C GLY A 155 26.18 7.18 4.26
N CYS A 156 24.99 7.15 4.86
CA CYS A 156 23.80 7.82 4.35
C CYS A 156 23.88 9.34 4.50
N LYS A 157 23.44 10.07 3.47
CA LYS A 157 23.53 11.53 3.41
C LYS A 157 22.16 12.22 3.49
N TRP A 158 21.10 11.47 3.35
CA TRP A 158 19.71 11.95 3.36
C TRP A 158 18.84 11.01 4.23
N PRO A 159 17.74 11.49 4.88
CA PRO A 159 17.25 12.86 4.89
C PRO A 159 18.03 13.77 5.85
N ARG A 160 17.92 15.09 5.64
CA ARG A 160 18.37 16.10 6.59
C ARG A 160 17.16 16.58 7.41
N LEU A 161 17.08 16.14 8.66
CA LEU A 161 15.96 16.42 9.56
C LEU A 161 16.50 17.12 10.82
N GLY A 162 16.55 18.45 10.79
CA GLY A 162 17.11 19.22 11.90
C GLY A 162 18.51 18.73 12.27
N ASN A 163 18.71 18.39 13.54
CA ASN A 163 19.99 17.90 14.07
C ASN A 163 20.12 16.36 13.99
N VAL A 164 19.11 15.64 13.48
CA VAL A 164 19.15 14.19 13.40
C VAL A 164 20.01 13.75 12.22
N LYS A 165 21.00 12.90 12.51
CA LYS A 165 21.87 12.33 11.48
C LYS A 165 21.06 11.44 10.52
N PRO A 166 21.38 11.44 9.23
CA PRO A 166 20.74 10.51 8.28
C PRO A 166 20.86 9.02 8.68
N SER A 167 21.97 8.63 9.33
CA SER A 167 22.13 7.27 9.83
C SER A 167 21.08 6.88 10.86
N VAL A 168 20.72 7.78 11.78
CA VAL A 168 19.66 7.56 12.78
C VAL A 168 18.31 7.36 12.07
N PHE A 169 18.02 8.19 11.07
CA PHE A 169 16.81 8.01 10.28
C PHE A 169 16.76 6.65 9.61
N TRP A 170 17.83 6.23 8.94
CA TRP A 170 17.87 4.96 8.23
C TRP A 170 17.84 3.78 9.20
N GLN A 171 18.52 3.85 10.33
CA GLN A 171 18.43 2.83 11.37
C GLN A 171 16.97 2.67 11.86
N THR A 172 16.32 3.78 12.21
CA THR A 172 14.92 3.78 12.62
C THR A 172 13.99 3.24 11.52
N ASN A 173 14.22 3.66 10.28
CA ASN A 173 13.43 3.25 9.14
C ASN A 173 13.53 1.76 8.86
N LEU A 174 14.73 1.21 8.82
CA LEU A 174 14.98 -0.21 8.56
C LEU A 174 14.41 -1.08 9.69
N LEU A 175 14.69 -0.73 10.93
CA LEU A 175 14.21 -1.47 12.10
C LEU A 175 12.69 -1.42 12.23
N SER A 176 12.08 -0.27 12.02
CA SER A 176 10.61 -0.13 12.08
C SER A 176 9.92 -0.99 11.03
N HIS A 177 10.42 -1.00 9.79
CA HIS A 177 9.86 -1.84 8.73
C HIS A 177 10.09 -3.33 8.98
N TYR A 178 11.20 -3.69 9.61
CA TYR A 178 11.54 -5.09 9.84
C TYR A 178 10.87 -5.65 11.09
N VAL A 179 10.88 -4.91 12.21
CA VAL A 179 10.29 -5.38 13.46
C VAL A 179 8.76 -5.27 13.41
N TYR A 180 8.25 -4.08 13.07
CA TYR A 180 6.82 -3.81 13.16
C TYR A 180 6.07 -4.06 11.85
N GLY A 181 6.76 -4.39 10.77
CA GLY A 181 6.15 -4.70 9.48
C GLY A 181 5.32 -3.56 8.88
N PHE A 182 5.57 -2.32 9.26
CA PHE A 182 4.82 -1.15 8.79
C PHE A 182 4.84 -0.99 7.27
N ARG A 183 3.83 -0.30 6.77
CA ARG A 183 3.94 0.39 5.49
C ARG A 183 4.55 1.76 5.76
N SER A 184 5.42 2.23 4.87
CA SER A 184 6.08 3.54 5.05
C SER A 184 5.11 4.69 5.35
N GLN A 185 3.86 4.59 4.93
CA GLN A 185 2.82 5.59 5.17
C GLN A 185 2.28 5.57 6.60
N ASP A 186 2.41 4.46 7.31
CA ASP A 186 1.85 4.31 8.64
C ASP A 186 2.69 5.08 9.68
N TRP A 187 4.01 5.09 9.53
CA TRP A 187 4.94 5.83 10.41
C TRP A 187 5.59 7.04 9.76
N PHE A 188 6.07 6.88 8.51
CA PHE A 188 6.78 7.93 7.80
C PHE A 188 5.81 8.66 6.88
N ALA A 189 5.42 9.87 7.21
CA ALA A 189 4.51 10.69 6.41
C ALA A 189 5.10 10.98 5.03
N ALA A 190 4.80 10.12 4.07
CA ALA A 190 5.32 10.24 2.70
C ALA A 190 4.55 11.25 1.84
N ARG A 191 3.44 11.80 2.30
CA ARG A 191 2.60 12.77 1.59
C ARG A 191 2.00 13.78 2.54
N SER A 192 1.60 14.93 1.99
CA SER A 192 0.99 16.06 2.68
C SER A 192 -0.41 15.83 3.28
N SER A 193 -0.84 14.58 3.51
CA SER A 193 -2.10 14.37 4.20
C SER A 193 -1.89 14.49 5.70
N GLU A 194 -2.70 15.28 6.36
CA GLU A 194 -2.66 15.55 7.80
C GLU A 194 -2.79 14.29 8.67
N LYS A 195 -3.35 13.22 8.10
CA LYS A 195 -3.62 11.96 8.80
C LYS A 195 -2.49 10.92 8.71
N GLN A 196 -1.37 11.19 8.02
CA GLN A 196 -0.30 10.21 7.79
C GLN A 196 0.84 10.33 8.79
N GLY A 197 1.44 9.19 9.14
CA GLY A 197 2.62 9.08 9.97
C GLY A 197 2.33 8.95 11.47
N LEU A 198 3.35 8.51 12.21
CA LEU A 198 3.31 8.45 13.66
C LEU A 198 3.33 9.86 14.24
N ARG A 199 2.41 10.14 15.14
CA ARG A 199 2.34 11.41 15.88
C ARG A 199 2.92 11.28 17.28
N TRP A 200 3.39 12.38 17.85
CA TRP A 200 3.87 12.40 19.24
C TRP A 200 2.77 12.03 20.24
N SER A 201 1.52 12.40 19.96
CA SER A 201 0.36 11.97 20.75
C SER A 201 0.09 10.47 20.72
N GLY A 202 0.66 9.75 19.75
CA GLY A 202 0.60 8.29 19.68
C GLY A 202 1.83 7.58 20.24
N VAL A 203 2.86 8.32 20.69
CA VAL A 203 4.00 7.75 21.43
C VAL A 203 3.68 7.81 22.91
N ILE A 204 3.22 6.68 23.44
CA ILE A 204 2.78 6.54 24.83
C ILE A 204 3.98 6.10 25.65
N THR A 205 4.36 6.93 26.64
CA THR A 205 5.57 6.71 27.44
C THR A 205 5.30 5.92 28.71
N GLU A 206 4.06 5.86 29.12
CA GLU A 206 3.58 5.07 30.24
C GLU A 206 3.78 3.58 29.95
N SER A 207 4.21 2.84 30.99
CA SER A 207 4.40 1.39 30.87
C SER A 207 3.08 0.65 30.73
N GLN A 208 2.04 1.13 31.39
CA GLN A 208 0.71 0.50 31.35
C GLN A 208 0.12 0.55 29.93
N CYS A 209 -0.45 -0.57 29.49
CA CYS A 209 -1.15 -0.63 28.21
C CYS A 209 -2.43 0.24 28.26
N PRO A 210 -2.70 1.09 27.26
CA PRO A 210 -3.90 1.94 27.24
C PRO A 210 -5.23 1.20 27.24
N TYR A 211 -5.23 -0.09 26.91
CA TYR A 211 -6.44 -0.90 26.71
C TYR A 211 -6.51 -2.14 27.61
N LEU A 212 -5.43 -2.49 28.33
CA LEU A 212 -5.32 -3.68 29.18
C LEU A 212 -4.62 -3.27 30.48
N ASP A 213 -5.37 -3.22 31.58
CA ASP A 213 -4.91 -2.64 32.84
C ASP A 213 -3.73 -3.39 33.50
N ASP A 214 -3.62 -4.69 33.22
CA ASP A 214 -2.62 -5.58 33.82
C ASP A 214 -1.45 -5.90 32.85
N LEU A 215 -1.43 -5.29 31.67
CA LEU A 215 -0.33 -5.44 30.71
C LEU A 215 0.59 -4.20 30.74
N HIS A 216 1.87 -4.46 30.98
CA HIS A 216 2.89 -3.43 31.08
C HIS A 216 4.02 -3.64 30.08
N ASN A 217 4.52 -2.56 29.49
CA ASN A 217 5.71 -2.52 28.66
C ASN A 217 6.56 -1.30 29.04
N GLU A 218 7.68 -1.50 29.69
CA GLU A 218 8.52 -0.41 30.23
C GLU A 218 9.05 0.53 29.14
N ALA A 219 9.25 0.04 27.93
CA ALA A 219 9.62 0.87 26.79
C ALA A 219 8.46 1.72 26.24
N GLY A 220 7.21 1.51 26.71
CA GLY A 220 6.00 2.19 26.27
C GLY A 220 5.42 1.64 24.99
N TRP A 221 4.54 2.41 24.35
CA TRP A 221 3.69 1.95 23.26
C TRP A 221 3.69 2.94 22.10
N ALA A 222 3.36 2.45 20.91
CA ALA A 222 3.02 3.29 19.78
C ALA A 222 1.61 3.00 19.28
N LEU A 223 0.77 4.05 19.27
CA LEU A 223 -0.57 4.06 18.71
C LEU A 223 -0.56 4.84 17.38
N TYR A 224 -0.98 4.23 16.30
CA TYR A 224 -0.95 4.88 15.00
C TYR A 224 -2.04 4.37 14.05
N LEU A 225 -2.40 5.22 13.10
CA LEU A 225 -3.41 4.94 12.10
C LEU A 225 -2.89 4.04 10.97
N VAL A 226 -3.56 2.93 10.70
CA VAL A 226 -3.26 2.09 9.53
C VAL A 226 -3.87 2.69 8.28
N HIS A 227 -3.12 3.51 7.60
CA HIS A 227 -3.58 4.38 6.51
C HIS A 227 -4.29 3.65 5.35
N LYS A 228 -3.94 2.40 5.06
CA LYS A 228 -4.55 1.64 3.95
C LYS A 228 -6.01 1.30 4.21
N THR A 229 -6.38 1.08 5.45
CA THR A 229 -7.70 0.62 5.87
C THR A 229 -8.55 1.71 6.48
N ALA A 230 -7.93 2.81 6.93
CA ALA A 230 -8.59 3.90 7.63
C ALA A 230 -9.91 4.35 7.00
N ASN A 231 -9.91 4.64 5.69
CA ASN A 231 -11.14 5.07 5.00
C ASN A 231 -12.24 4.00 4.92
N LYS A 232 -11.86 2.72 4.98
CA LYS A 232 -12.81 1.60 4.99
C LYS A 232 -13.34 1.36 6.39
N ASP A 233 -12.46 1.51 7.37
CA ASP A 233 -12.74 1.28 8.77
C ASP A 233 -13.63 2.40 9.32
N GLU A 234 -13.39 3.67 8.94
CA GLU A 234 -14.30 4.79 9.22
C GLU A 234 -15.70 4.56 8.64
N ALA A 235 -15.79 4.01 7.41
CA ALA A 235 -17.09 3.70 6.79
C ALA A 235 -17.82 2.55 7.47
N ALA A 236 -17.09 1.67 8.17
CA ALA A 236 -17.62 0.52 8.86
C ALA A 236 -17.72 0.75 10.39
N ASP A 237 -17.51 2.00 10.84
CA ASP A 237 -17.43 2.37 12.26
C ASP A 237 -16.43 1.51 13.03
N ARG A 238 -15.26 1.27 12.40
CA ARG A 238 -14.17 0.46 12.98
C ARG A 238 -12.99 1.36 13.30
N PRO A 239 -12.37 1.19 14.47
CA PRO A 239 -11.12 1.85 14.74
C PRO A 239 -10.05 1.37 13.77
N SER A 240 -9.33 2.32 13.20
CA SER A 240 -8.23 2.09 12.28
C SER A 240 -6.86 2.22 12.96
N ASP A 241 -6.86 2.52 14.25
CA ASP A 241 -5.66 2.67 15.07
C ASP A 241 -5.15 1.30 15.52
N VAL A 242 -3.84 1.16 15.53
CA VAL A 242 -3.14 -0.03 15.99
C VAL A 242 -2.18 0.35 17.11
N LEU A 243 -2.26 -0.37 18.21
CA LEU A 243 -1.33 -0.28 19.33
C LEU A 243 -0.26 -1.36 19.18
N VAL A 244 1.01 -0.98 19.32
CA VAL A 244 2.13 -1.93 19.38
C VAL A 244 3.06 -1.58 20.55
N PRO A 245 3.64 -2.57 21.25
CA PRO A 245 4.67 -2.28 22.23
C PRO A 245 5.95 -1.78 21.54
N LEU A 246 6.62 -0.81 22.12
CA LEU A 246 7.94 -0.39 21.69
C LEU A 246 9.01 -1.26 22.36
N SER A 247 10.13 -1.50 21.66
CA SER A 247 11.36 -1.92 22.31
C SER A 247 12.13 -0.70 22.81
N TRP A 248 13.01 -0.90 23.79
CA TRP A 248 13.89 0.18 24.30
C TRP A 248 14.70 0.82 23.18
N LYS A 249 15.27 -0.01 22.31
CA LYS A 249 16.05 0.49 21.16
C LYS A 249 15.20 1.36 20.23
N MET A 250 13.96 0.94 19.95
CA MET A 250 13.07 1.74 19.09
C MET A 250 12.64 3.02 19.80
N ARG A 251 12.39 2.96 21.09
CA ARG A 251 12.09 4.14 21.92
C ARG A 251 13.21 5.17 21.85
N GLU A 252 14.45 4.76 22.10
CA GLU A 252 15.64 5.62 22.01
C GLU A 252 15.77 6.26 20.62
N LEU A 253 15.55 5.49 19.55
CA LEU A 253 15.64 6.00 18.18
C LEU A 253 14.53 7.03 17.89
N ILE A 254 13.31 6.78 18.33
CA ILE A 254 12.18 7.72 18.16
C ILE A 254 12.45 9.04 18.91
N GLU A 255 12.94 8.97 20.14
CA GLU A 255 13.21 10.16 20.94
C GLU A 255 14.26 11.10 20.32
N GLN A 256 15.17 10.61 19.49
CA GLN A 256 16.12 11.46 18.77
C GLN A 256 15.46 12.43 17.78
N PHE A 257 14.21 12.18 17.39
CA PHE A 257 13.44 13.07 16.52
C PHE A 257 12.63 14.14 17.30
N ARG A 258 12.68 14.11 18.63
CA ARG A 258 11.93 15.05 19.46
C ARG A 258 12.40 16.50 19.22
N GLY A 259 11.42 17.40 19.07
CA GLY A 259 11.69 18.82 18.84
C GLY A 259 11.91 19.22 17.37
N ILE A 260 11.90 18.28 16.42
CA ILE A 260 12.00 18.62 15.00
C ILE A 260 10.64 19.10 14.46
N ASP A 261 9.58 18.44 14.86
CA ASP A 261 8.20 18.79 14.50
C ASP A 261 7.32 18.62 15.74
N PRO A 262 6.41 19.58 16.04
CA PRO A 262 5.59 19.53 17.24
C PRO A 262 4.54 18.40 17.22
N GLU A 263 4.12 17.95 16.04
CA GLU A 263 3.06 16.96 15.91
C GLU A 263 3.57 15.59 15.48
N ARG A 264 4.57 15.54 14.58
CA ARG A 264 4.99 14.33 13.88
C ARG A 264 6.35 13.85 14.36
N VAL A 265 6.44 12.56 14.60
CA VAL A 265 7.72 11.93 14.95
C VAL A 265 8.69 11.99 13.74
N PHE A 266 8.18 11.74 12.53
CA PHE A 266 8.99 11.71 11.32
C PHE A 266 8.46 12.71 10.28
N PRO A 267 8.84 14.00 10.37
CA PRO A 267 8.33 15.04 9.49
C PRO A 267 9.01 15.03 8.12
N MET A 268 8.78 13.99 7.35
CA MET A 268 9.39 13.86 6.03
C MET A 268 8.59 14.57 4.94
N LYS A 269 9.27 15.41 4.16
CA LYS A 269 8.75 15.87 2.86
C LYS A 269 8.80 14.70 1.86
N ASN A 270 7.73 14.54 1.08
CA ASN A 270 7.63 13.50 0.07
C ASN A 270 8.69 13.67 -1.02
N ASN A 271 9.77 12.94 -0.92
CA ASN A 271 10.78 12.81 -1.96
C ASN A 271 11.07 11.32 -2.22
N SER A 272 10.10 10.66 -2.88
CA SER A 272 10.19 9.23 -3.16
C SER A 272 11.36 8.85 -4.07
N ARG A 273 11.85 9.78 -4.89
CA ARG A 273 13.00 9.55 -5.76
C ARG A 273 14.28 9.51 -4.95
N THR A 274 14.57 10.56 -4.18
CA THR A 274 15.77 10.64 -3.33
C THR A 274 15.80 9.50 -2.30
N TYR A 275 14.64 9.15 -1.73
CA TYR A 275 14.55 7.98 -0.84
C TYR A 275 14.96 6.69 -1.55
N SER A 276 14.49 6.48 -2.77
CA SER A 276 14.81 5.25 -3.53
C SER A 276 16.28 5.22 -3.97
N GLU A 277 16.84 6.36 -4.33
CA GLU A 277 18.26 6.52 -4.70
C GLU A 277 19.16 6.22 -3.49
N GLU A 278 18.91 6.87 -2.35
CA GLU A 278 19.67 6.63 -1.11
C GLU A 278 19.56 5.19 -0.62
N PHE A 279 18.37 4.58 -0.73
CA PHE A 279 18.20 3.18 -0.37
C PHE A 279 18.98 2.23 -1.31
N SER A 280 19.05 2.55 -2.60
CA SER A 280 19.85 1.77 -3.56
C SER A 280 21.33 1.86 -3.24
N GLU A 281 21.84 3.06 -2.90
CA GLU A 281 23.22 3.25 -2.46
C GLU A 281 23.52 2.51 -1.15
N LEU A 282 22.57 2.50 -0.21
CA LEU A 282 22.67 1.74 1.03
C LEU A 282 22.78 0.23 0.74
N LEU A 283 21.95 -0.30 -0.15
CA LEU A 283 22.04 -1.70 -0.57
C LEU A 283 23.36 -2.03 -1.26
N GLU A 284 23.89 -1.12 -2.07
CA GLU A 284 25.19 -1.30 -2.71
C GLU A 284 26.32 -1.36 -1.68
N ARG A 285 26.35 -0.42 -0.73
CA ARG A 285 27.32 -0.42 0.38
C ARG A 285 27.23 -1.68 1.26
N ALA A 286 26.01 -2.22 1.41
CA ALA A 286 25.77 -3.44 2.18
C ALA A 286 26.10 -4.73 1.41
N GLY A 287 26.55 -4.65 0.15
CA GLY A 287 26.76 -5.83 -0.69
C GLY A 287 25.46 -6.52 -1.12
N LEU A 288 24.35 -5.80 -1.17
CA LEU A 288 23.00 -6.30 -1.44
C LEU A 288 22.34 -5.63 -2.65
N SER A 289 23.13 -5.02 -3.54
CA SER A 289 22.61 -4.32 -4.72
C SER A 289 21.78 -5.25 -5.62
N ASP A 290 20.91 -4.63 -6.41
CA ASP A 290 20.08 -5.36 -7.37
C ASP A 290 20.94 -6.15 -8.38
N GLU A 291 22.11 -5.61 -8.75
CA GLU A 291 23.04 -6.24 -9.67
C GLU A 291 23.69 -7.47 -9.07
N MET A 292 24.32 -7.37 -7.90
CA MET A 292 24.92 -8.48 -7.16
C MET A 292 23.90 -9.59 -6.89
N ARG A 293 22.69 -9.22 -6.50
CA ARG A 293 21.64 -10.21 -6.23
C ARG A 293 21.15 -10.92 -7.50
N ARG A 294 21.16 -10.24 -8.66
CA ARG A 294 20.85 -10.89 -9.95
C ARG A 294 21.93 -11.86 -10.38
N GLU A 295 23.20 -11.51 -10.20
CA GLU A 295 24.34 -12.38 -10.47
C GLU A 295 24.27 -13.64 -9.61
N GLU A 296 23.94 -13.49 -8.33
CA GLU A 296 23.74 -14.59 -7.40
C GLU A 296 22.41 -15.33 -7.57
N LYS A 297 21.59 -14.96 -8.58
CA LYS A 297 20.22 -15.45 -8.79
C LYS A 297 19.30 -15.26 -7.58
N LYS A 298 19.62 -14.32 -6.72
CA LYS A 298 18.83 -13.95 -5.54
C LYS A 298 17.78 -12.90 -5.89
N PRO A 299 16.61 -12.95 -5.26
CA PRO A 299 15.57 -11.94 -5.48
C PRO A 299 15.95 -10.57 -4.93
N ILE A 300 15.44 -9.53 -5.56
CA ILE A 300 15.74 -8.14 -5.29
C ILE A 300 15.06 -7.66 -4.00
N ILE A 301 15.78 -6.94 -3.14
CA ILE A 301 15.24 -6.24 -1.97
C ILE A 301 14.62 -4.93 -2.43
N ARG A 302 13.39 -4.67 -1.99
CA ARG A 302 12.67 -3.44 -2.33
C ARG A 302 12.08 -2.78 -1.12
N LEU A 303 12.45 -1.52 -0.93
CA LEU A 303 11.85 -0.59 0.00
C LEU A 303 11.48 0.69 -0.74
N SER A 304 10.29 1.19 -0.56
CA SER A 304 9.82 2.39 -1.25
C SER A 304 8.83 3.18 -0.41
N LEU A 305 9.06 4.49 -0.27
CA LEU A 305 8.10 5.43 0.30
C LEU A 305 6.86 5.55 -0.60
N GLY A 306 5.69 5.40 -0.02
CA GLY A 306 4.42 5.68 -0.69
C GLY A 306 3.96 4.65 -1.72
N GLN A 307 4.71 3.60 -2.00
CA GLN A 307 4.26 2.48 -2.81
C GLN A 307 4.11 1.21 -1.97
N ARG A 308 3.15 0.36 -2.33
CA ARG A 308 2.77 -0.89 -1.63
C ARG A 308 3.88 -1.96 -1.58
N LYS A 309 5.14 -1.59 -1.74
CA LYS A 309 6.25 -2.51 -2.01
C LYS A 309 7.31 -2.59 -0.90
N VAL A 310 6.91 -2.40 0.33
CA VAL A 310 7.73 -2.81 1.49
C VAL A 310 7.66 -4.35 1.66
N ALA A 311 7.46 -5.06 0.54
CA ALA A 311 7.09 -6.47 0.59
C ALA A 311 8.20 -7.35 1.17
N SER A 312 9.49 -7.01 0.95
CA SER A 312 10.61 -7.82 1.44
C SER A 312 10.78 -7.69 2.95
N PHE A 313 10.72 -6.46 3.49
CA PHE A 313 10.82 -6.21 4.93
C PHE A 313 9.61 -6.78 5.69
N ARG A 314 8.39 -6.54 5.19
CA ARG A 314 7.19 -7.12 5.79
C ARG A 314 7.16 -8.64 5.79
N LYS A 315 7.74 -9.29 4.77
CA LYS A 315 7.91 -10.74 4.75
C LYS A 315 8.97 -11.20 5.74
N GLY A 316 10.07 -10.43 5.88
CA GLY A 316 11.08 -10.64 6.91
C GLY A 316 10.49 -10.54 8.31
N SER A 317 9.76 -9.46 8.58
CA SER A 317 8.99 -9.28 9.81
C SER A 317 8.07 -10.47 10.10
N SER A 318 7.24 -10.85 9.12
CA SER A 318 6.33 -11.99 9.24
C SER A 318 7.06 -13.28 9.59
N ALA A 319 8.16 -13.57 8.91
CA ALA A 319 8.94 -14.78 9.14
C ALA A 319 9.60 -14.76 10.53
N MET A 320 10.12 -13.60 10.95
CA MET A 320 10.73 -13.41 12.27
C MET A 320 9.72 -13.65 13.39
N TRP A 321 8.59 -12.92 13.36
CA TRP A 321 7.55 -13.05 14.40
C TRP A 321 6.97 -14.46 14.45
N ALA A 322 6.70 -15.08 13.29
CA ALA A 322 6.20 -16.45 13.23
C ALA A 322 7.20 -17.49 13.78
N LYS A 323 8.49 -17.22 13.65
CA LYS A 323 9.57 -18.12 14.12
C LYS A 323 9.86 -17.97 15.60
N TYR A 324 9.96 -16.73 16.09
CA TYR A 324 10.47 -16.44 17.43
C TYR A 324 9.37 -16.20 18.48
N VAL A 325 8.14 -15.94 18.05
CA VAL A 325 6.98 -15.75 18.92
C VAL A 325 5.85 -16.68 18.50
N SER A 326 4.99 -16.25 17.57
CA SER A 326 3.88 -17.06 17.07
C SER A 326 3.36 -16.55 15.71
N ARG A 327 2.56 -17.39 15.02
CA ARG A 327 1.85 -16.97 13.82
C ARG A 327 0.81 -15.88 14.11
N ALA A 328 0.20 -15.92 15.28
CA ALA A 328 -0.74 -14.90 15.72
C ALA A 328 -0.04 -13.56 15.93
N ALA A 329 1.13 -13.53 16.60
CA ALA A 329 1.96 -12.34 16.72
C ALA A 329 2.39 -11.79 15.35
N SER A 330 2.79 -12.65 14.42
CA SER A 330 3.09 -12.25 13.04
C SER A 330 1.90 -11.59 12.34
N SER A 331 0.70 -12.13 12.48
CA SER A 331 -0.52 -11.55 11.90
C SER A 331 -0.87 -10.22 12.54
N TYR A 332 -0.77 -10.11 13.85
CA TYR A 332 -0.99 -8.89 14.61
C TYR A 332 -0.03 -7.78 14.15
N MET A 333 1.26 -8.02 14.19
CA MET A 333 2.30 -7.05 13.82
C MET A 333 2.23 -6.63 12.34
N LEU A 334 1.67 -7.45 11.47
CA LEU A 334 1.41 -7.09 10.08
C LEU A 334 0.03 -6.44 9.85
N HIS A 335 -0.75 -6.23 10.89
CA HIS A 335 -2.13 -5.70 10.79
C HIS A 335 -2.97 -6.52 9.81
N HIS A 336 -2.82 -7.84 9.83
CA HIS A 336 -3.73 -8.74 9.18
C HIS A 336 -4.87 -9.04 10.15
N ALA A 337 -6.10 -9.16 9.64
CA ALA A 337 -7.22 -9.62 10.45
C ALA A 337 -6.87 -11.00 11.03
N VAL A 338 -6.92 -11.14 12.35
CA VAL A 338 -6.57 -12.39 13.04
C VAL A 338 -7.80 -13.31 13.19
N SER A 339 -8.95 -12.93 12.64
CA SER A 339 -10.17 -13.73 12.78
C SER A 339 -10.36 -14.69 11.62
N GLU A 340 -10.69 -15.93 11.93
CA GLU A 340 -11.21 -16.94 10.99
C GLU A 340 -12.52 -16.50 10.30
N GLN A 341 -13.17 -15.44 10.77
CA GLN A 341 -14.46 -14.95 10.29
C GLN A 341 -14.41 -13.53 9.67
N GLY A 342 -13.23 -13.00 9.33
CA GLY A 342 -13.10 -11.80 8.47
C GLY A 342 -13.57 -10.48 9.08
N VAL A 343 -13.81 -10.37 10.37
CA VAL A 343 -14.26 -9.16 11.05
C VAL A 343 -13.24 -8.71 12.10
N ALA A 344 -12.29 -7.89 11.69
CA ALA A 344 -11.45 -7.19 12.65
C ALA A 344 -12.10 -5.86 13.05
N LYS A 345 -12.92 -5.86 14.10
CA LYS A 345 -13.18 -4.65 14.87
C LYS A 345 -11.97 -4.44 15.80
N MET A 346 -11.18 -3.44 15.54
CA MET A 346 -10.14 -2.98 16.47
C MET A 346 -10.81 -2.05 17.51
N THR A 347 -11.65 -2.60 18.35
CA THR A 347 -12.19 -1.98 19.54
C THR A 347 -11.42 -2.48 20.76
N ALA A 348 -11.67 -1.95 21.95
CA ALA A 348 -11.20 -2.55 23.21
C ALA A 348 -11.46 -4.05 23.24
N GLU A 349 -12.61 -4.50 22.69
CA GLU A 349 -12.93 -5.93 22.52
C GLU A 349 -11.92 -6.69 21.65
N CYS A 350 -11.33 -6.05 20.65
CA CYS A 350 -10.32 -6.68 19.79
C CYS A 350 -8.98 -6.83 20.51
N TYR A 351 -8.63 -5.88 21.38
CA TYR A 351 -7.44 -6.00 22.22
C TYR A 351 -7.65 -7.06 23.30
N LEU A 352 -8.84 -7.16 23.88
CA LEU A 352 -9.20 -8.25 24.79
C LEU A 352 -9.14 -9.63 24.11
N GLN A 353 -9.58 -9.73 22.85
CA GLN A 353 -9.45 -10.97 22.05
C GLN A 353 -8.00 -11.31 21.66
N HIS A 354 -7.07 -10.34 21.72
CA HIS A 354 -5.67 -10.51 21.38
C HIS A 354 -4.73 -10.27 22.55
N GLU A 355 -5.26 -10.28 23.77
CA GLU A 355 -4.49 -10.08 25.00
C GLU A 355 -3.31 -11.03 25.09
N ASP A 356 -3.54 -12.34 24.91
CA ASP A 356 -2.47 -13.34 24.94
C ASP A 356 -1.39 -13.06 23.89
N VAL A 357 -1.81 -12.64 22.71
CA VAL A 357 -0.88 -12.28 21.61
C VAL A 357 -0.05 -11.05 21.95
N LEU A 358 -0.66 -10.03 22.56
CA LEU A 358 0.05 -8.83 23.01
C LEU A 358 1.02 -9.15 24.15
N ARG A 359 0.64 -10.01 25.10
CA ARG A 359 1.51 -10.49 26.17
C ARG A 359 2.73 -11.21 25.60
N ASP A 360 2.52 -12.15 24.67
CA ASP A 360 3.59 -12.83 23.96
C ASP A 360 4.55 -11.87 23.29
N ILE A 361 4.01 -10.83 22.63
CA ILE A 361 4.82 -9.82 21.93
C ILE A 361 5.65 -9.01 22.93
N VAL A 362 5.03 -8.51 24.01
CA VAL A 362 5.73 -7.72 25.04
C VAL A 362 6.85 -8.54 25.69
N GLU A 363 6.58 -9.80 26.03
CA GLU A 363 7.60 -10.70 26.64
C GLU A 363 8.80 -10.94 25.72
N LYS A 364 8.58 -11.01 24.41
CA LYS A 364 9.61 -11.43 23.44
C LYS A 364 10.25 -10.29 22.67
N ILE A 365 9.67 -9.10 22.66
CA ILE A 365 10.14 -8.01 21.78
C ILE A 365 11.60 -7.64 22.01
N GLU A 366 12.06 -7.60 23.27
CA GLU A 366 13.43 -7.25 23.62
C GLU A 366 14.43 -8.40 23.32
N SER A 367 13.96 -9.65 23.23
CA SER A 367 14.78 -10.81 22.96
C SER A 367 14.89 -11.15 21.48
N LEU A 368 14.28 -10.37 20.58
CA LEU A 368 14.37 -10.62 19.15
C LEU A 368 15.81 -10.52 18.64
N PRO A 369 16.24 -11.41 17.74
CA PRO A 369 17.63 -11.48 17.27
C PRO A 369 18.10 -10.22 16.53
N VAL A 370 17.18 -9.36 16.15
CA VAL A 370 17.44 -8.08 15.48
C VAL A 370 18.10 -7.05 16.42
N TRP A 371 17.98 -7.20 17.73
CA TRP A 371 18.56 -6.28 18.72
C TRP A 371 19.98 -6.67 19.17
N SER A 372 20.41 -7.90 18.91
CA SER A 372 21.75 -8.41 19.26
C SER A 372 22.82 -7.86 18.29
N LEU A 373 22.87 -6.53 18.13
CA LEU A 373 23.76 -5.81 17.21
C LEU A 373 24.82 -5.02 17.95
#